data_0fcc05c0d2d25243fbc7b2dd6cb4d2d8
#
_entry.id   0fcc05c0d2d25243fbc7b2dd6cb4d2d8
#
_cell.length_a   1.000
_cell.length_b   1.000
_cell.length_c   1.000
_cell.angle_alpha   90.00
_cell.angle_beta   90.00
_cell.angle_gamma   90.00
#
_symmetry.space_group_name_H-M   'P 1'
#
loop_
_entity.id
_entity.type
_entity.pdbx_description
1 polymer ?
#
loop_
_entity_poly.entity_id
_entity_poly.type
_entity_poly.pdbx_seq_one_letter_code
_entity_poly.pdbx_strand_id
1 'polypeptide(L)'
;MTASKLCFRAAMLLLLAGMLWGLQMAIADNHSAYPAHAHLSLLGFVALFLFGIFYRLNPTVEANWLALPQVWVWIVGTIVFSIGVGLVQTGHKIGDPVAAVGSLVVFADALLFTWLIFQER
;
A
#
# COMPACT_ATOMS: atom_id res chain seq x y z
N MET A 1 -12.30 -3.89 -14.56
CA MET A 1 -12.32 -3.51 -13.14
C MET A 1 -12.02 -2.04 -13.01
N THR A 2 -12.78 -1.34 -12.18
CA THR A 2 -12.54 0.08 -11.93
C THR A 2 -11.46 0.27 -10.85
N ALA A 3 -10.84 1.45 -10.82
CA ALA A 3 -9.82 1.75 -9.81
C ALA A 3 -10.38 1.64 -8.39
N SER A 4 -11.59 2.15 -8.14
CA SER A 4 -12.21 2.07 -6.81
C SER A 4 -12.48 0.64 -6.38
N LYS A 5 -12.97 -0.22 -7.27
CA LYS A 5 -13.19 -1.63 -6.94
C LYS A 5 -11.89 -2.33 -6.58
N LEU A 6 -10.83 -2.08 -7.35
CA LEU A 6 -9.52 -2.64 -7.05
C LEU A 6 -9.02 -2.16 -5.69
N CYS A 7 -9.15 -0.85 -5.41
CA CYS A 7 -8.76 -0.28 -4.11
C CYS A 7 -9.45 -1.00 -2.96
N PHE A 8 -10.78 -1.12 -3.00
CA PHE A 8 -11.53 -1.72 -1.90
C PHE A 8 -11.18 -3.19 -1.70
N ARG A 9 -11.09 -3.94 -2.78
CA ARG A 9 -10.77 -5.37 -2.71
C ARG A 9 -9.35 -5.61 -2.20
N ALA A 10 -8.38 -4.89 -2.77
CA ALA A 10 -6.98 -5.03 -2.35
C ALA A 10 -6.79 -4.55 -0.91
N ALA A 11 -7.42 -3.44 -0.53
CA ALA A 11 -7.32 -2.91 0.84
C ALA A 11 -7.80 -3.93 1.86
N MET A 12 -8.91 -4.61 1.59
CA MET A 12 -9.42 -5.61 2.51
C MET A 12 -8.52 -6.86 2.59
N LEU A 13 -7.98 -7.30 1.46
CA LEU A 13 -7.03 -8.42 1.46
C LEU A 13 -5.76 -8.07 2.22
N LEU A 14 -5.24 -6.85 2.04
CA LEU A 14 -4.05 -6.40 2.76
C LEU A 14 -4.33 -6.19 4.24
N LEU A 15 -5.52 -5.73 4.60
CA LEU A 15 -5.93 -5.66 6.01
C LEU A 15 -5.91 -7.03 6.65
N LEU A 16 -6.51 -8.04 6.00
CA LEU A 16 -6.53 -9.39 6.53
C LEU A 16 -5.11 -9.97 6.64
N ALA A 17 -4.27 -9.73 5.64
CA ALA A 17 -2.87 -10.16 5.68
C ALA A 17 -2.12 -9.50 6.84
N GLY A 18 -2.34 -8.21 7.06
CA GLY A 18 -1.74 -7.48 8.17
C GLY A 18 -2.20 -8.00 9.51
N MET A 19 -3.50 -8.32 9.65
CA MET A 19 -4.04 -8.89 10.89
C MET A 19 -3.46 -10.27 11.16
N LEU A 20 -3.33 -11.11 10.14
CA LEU A 20 -2.68 -12.42 10.30
C LEU A 20 -1.23 -12.29 10.74
N TRP A 21 -0.51 -11.31 10.19
CA TRP A 21 0.86 -11.06 10.59
C TRP A 21 0.92 -10.60 12.05
N GLY A 22 0.00 -9.71 12.46
CA GLY A 22 -0.10 -9.27 13.85
C GLY A 22 -0.38 -10.41 14.81
N LEU A 23 -1.30 -11.32 14.44
CA LEU A 23 -1.58 -12.53 15.22
C LEU A 23 -0.35 -13.43 15.34
N GLN A 24 0.38 -13.62 14.24
CA GLN A 24 1.60 -14.42 14.25
C GLN A 24 2.65 -13.82 15.19
N MET A 25 2.82 -12.48 15.15
CA MET A 25 3.75 -11.81 16.05
C MET A 25 3.34 -11.97 17.52
N ALA A 26 2.05 -11.91 17.81
CA ALA A 26 1.54 -12.06 19.17
C ALA A 26 1.75 -13.49 19.67
N ILE A 27 1.47 -14.50 18.83
CA ILE A 27 1.64 -15.91 19.20
C ILE A 27 3.12 -16.24 19.42
N ALA A 28 4.00 -15.74 18.54
CA ALA A 28 5.44 -15.96 18.63
C ALA A 28 6.12 -15.08 19.70
N ASP A 29 5.40 -14.12 20.29
CA ASP A 29 5.92 -13.13 21.22
C ASP A 29 7.16 -12.42 20.65
N ASN A 30 7.14 -12.13 19.37
CA ASN A 30 8.22 -11.47 18.65
C ASN A 30 7.64 -10.34 17.81
N HIS A 31 7.86 -9.09 18.23
CA HIS A 31 7.33 -7.89 17.61
C HIS A 31 8.39 -7.12 16.81
N SER A 32 9.50 -7.78 16.43
CA SER A 32 10.58 -7.11 15.70
C SER A 32 10.15 -6.54 14.34
N ALA A 33 9.18 -7.18 13.69
CA ALA A 33 8.65 -6.71 12.41
C ALA A 33 7.45 -5.74 12.54
N TYR A 34 7.22 -5.19 13.74
CA TYR A 34 6.10 -4.28 13.98
C TYR A 34 6.05 -3.10 12.99
N PRO A 35 7.17 -2.42 12.67
CA PRO A 35 7.11 -1.31 11.70
C PRO A 35 6.63 -1.75 10.32
N ALA A 36 7.03 -2.95 9.86
CA ALA A 36 6.57 -3.49 8.58
C ALA A 36 5.07 -3.78 8.62
N HIS A 37 4.58 -4.38 9.70
CA HIS A 37 3.15 -4.64 9.91
C HIS A 37 2.37 -3.32 9.93
N ALA A 38 2.87 -2.29 10.60
CA ALA A 38 2.22 -0.99 10.67
C ALA A 38 2.14 -0.32 9.29
N HIS A 39 3.23 -0.35 8.52
CA HIS A 39 3.22 0.21 7.15
C HIS A 39 2.28 -0.55 6.23
N LEU A 40 2.25 -1.87 6.32
CA LEU A 40 1.32 -2.67 5.52
C LEU A 40 -0.13 -2.29 5.82
N SER A 41 -0.47 -2.13 7.10
CA SER A 41 -1.82 -1.75 7.51
C SER A 41 -2.17 -0.31 7.09
N LEU A 42 -1.23 0.63 7.27
CA LEU A 42 -1.47 2.03 6.96
C LEU A 42 -1.56 2.28 5.46
N LEU A 43 -0.57 1.83 4.69
CA LEU A 43 -0.53 2.06 3.25
C LEU A 43 -1.43 1.07 2.50
N GLY A 44 -1.48 -0.18 2.95
CA GLY A 44 -2.23 -1.23 2.28
C GLY A 44 -3.72 -1.19 2.56
N PHE A 45 -4.14 -0.74 3.74
CA PHE A 45 -5.55 -0.64 4.06
C PHE A 45 -6.01 0.82 4.10
N VAL A 46 -5.50 1.63 5.03
CA VAL A 46 -6.06 2.97 5.28
C VAL A 46 -5.93 3.85 4.05
N ALA A 47 -4.72 4.03 3.52
CA ALA A 47 -4.50 4.91 2.38
C ALA A 47 -5.19 4.37 1.12
N LEU A 48 -5.07 3.08 0.87
CA LEU A 48 -5.66 2.47 -0.33
C LEU A 48 -7.19 2.53 -0.30
N PHE A 49 -7.80 2.31 0.86
CA PHE A 49 -9.25 2.41 1.01
C PHE A 49 -9.72 3.85 0.76
N LEU A 50 -8.97 4.83 1.28
CA LEU A 50 -9.25 6.25 1.04
C LEU A 50 -9.12 6.60 -0.45
N PHE A 51 -8.12 6.06 -1.15
CA PHE A 51 -8.02 6.23 -2.61
C PHE A 51 -9.27 5.71 -3.31
N GLY A 52 -9.76 4.55 -2.86
CA GLY A 52 -10.98 3.97 -3.41
C GLY A 52 -12.19 4.86 -3.23
N ILE A 53 -12.34 5.46 -2.06
CA ILE A 53 -13.42 6.41 -1.77
C ILE A 53 -13.30 7.62 -2.69
N PHE A 54 -12.09 8.19 -2.82
CA PHE A 54 -11.87 9.34 -3.70
C PHE A 54 -12.27 9.02 -5.14
N TYR A 55 -11.80 7.90 -5.67
CA TYR A 55 -12.14 7.51 -7.04
C TYR A 55 -13.65 7.30 -7.22
N ARG A 56 -14.29 6.66 -6.24
CA ARG A 56 -15.73 6.39 -6.31
C ARG A 56 -16.54 7.70 -6.33
N LEU A 57 -16.09 8.72 -5.60
CA LEU A 57 -16.76 10.02 -5.55
C LEU A 57 -16.40 10.91 -6.75
N ASN A 58 -15.38 10.56 -7.51
CA ASN A 58 -14.90 11.35 -8.65
C ASN A 58 -14.80 10.50 -9.92
N PRO A 59 -15.96 10.14 -10.51
CA PRO A 59 -15.99 9.22 -11.65
C PRO A 59 -15.16 9.68 -12.85
N THR A 60 -15.03 10.98 -13.07
CA THR A 60 -14.24 11.51 -14.18
C THR A 60 -12.75 11.26 -13.98
N VAL A 61 -12.27 11.36 -12.75
CA VAL A 61 -10.88 11.03 -12.41
C VAL A 61 -10.67 9.52 -12.47
N GLU A 62 -11.62 8.73 -11.96
CA GLU A 62 -11.55 7.27 -12.03
C GLU A 62 -11.50 6.76 -13.47
N ALA A 63 -12.13 7.47 -14.39
CA ALA A 63 -12.12 7.13 -15.81
C ALA A 63 -10.80 7.48 -16.51
N ASN A 64 -9.92 8.24 -15.86
CA ASN A 64 -8.61 8.56 -16.42
C ASN A 64 -7.81 7.27 -16.58
N TRP A 65 -7.11 7.15 -17.71
CA TRP A 65 -6.33 5.93 -18.00
C TRP A 65 -5.20 5.67 -16.99
N LEU A 66 -4.79 6.70 -16.25
CA LEU A 66 -3.76 6.57 -15.21
C LEU A 66 -4.30 6.05 -13.87
N ALA A 67 -5.62 6.06 -13.67
CA ALA A 67 -6.21 5.68 -12.38
C ALA A 67 -5.92 4.23 -12.02
N LEU A 68 -6.19 3.31 -12.91
CA LEU A 68 -5.97 1.89 -12.65
C LEU A 68 -4.49 1.54 -12.50
N PRO A 69 -3.58 1.99 -13.38
CA PRO A 69 -2.14 1.81 -13.16
C PRO A 69 -1.64 2.40 -11.84
N GLN A 70 -2.15 3.56 -11.44
CA GLN A 70 -1.78 4.19 -10.17
C GLN A 70 -2.09 3.25 -9.00
N VAL A 71 -3.26 2.65 -8.97
CA VAL A 71 -3.65 1.72 -7.90
C VAL A 71 -2.75 0.48 -7.89
N TRP A 72 -2.46 -0.10 -9.06
CA TRP A 72 -1.59 -1.27 -9.16
C TRP A 72 -0.17 -0.96 -8.65
N VAL A 73 0.39 0.18 -9.04
CA VAL A 73 1.73 0.59 -8.58
C VAL A 73 1.73 0.78 -7.07
N TRP A 74 0.68 1.37 -6.51
CA TRP A 74 0.55 1.53 -5.06
C TRP A 74 0.54 0.18 -4.34
N ILE A 75 -0.26 -0.77 -4.82
CA ILE A 75 -0.36 -2.10 -4.22
C ILE A 75 0.99 -2.80 -4.25
N VAL A 76 1.63 -2.87 -5.41
CA VAL A 76 2.92 -3.54 -5.56
C VAL A 76 4.00 -2.84 -4.75
N GLY A 77 4.06 -1.51 -4.81
CA GLY A 77 5.03 -0.72 -4.04
C GLY A 77 4.88 -0.90 -2.55
N THR A 78 3.65 -0.92 -2.05
CA THR A 78 3.35 -1.14 -0.62
C THR A 78 3.81 -2.52 -0.18
N ILE A 79 3.53 -3.56 -0.96
CA ILE A 79 3.94 -4.92 -0.64
C ILE A 79 5.47 -5.02 -0.62
N VAL A 80 6.15 -4.51 -1.64
CA VAL A 80 7.62 -4.53 -1.73
C VAL A 80 8.23 -3.75 -0.56
N PHE A 81 7.72 -2.57 -0.26
CA PHE A 81 8.19 -1.76 0.86
C PHE A 81 8.03 -2.48 2.19
N SER A 82 6.86 -3.05 2.44
CA SER A 82 6.56 -3.76 3.70
C SER A 82 7.45 -4.99 3.86
N ILE A 83 7.68 -5.75 2.79
CA ILE A 83 8.62 -6.88 2.82
C ILE A 83 10.03 -6.39 3.13
N GLY A 84 10.47 -5.30 2.48
CA GLY A 84 11.80 -4.73 2.71
C GLY A 84 12.01 -4.30 4.15
N VAL A 85 11.04 -3.58 4.73
CA VAL A 85 11.11 -3.15 6.13
C VAL A 85 11.13 -4.37 7.06
N GLY A 86 10.30 -5.39 6.78
CA GLY A 86 10.28 -6.63 7.55
C GLY A 86 11.63 -7.34 7.52
N LEU A 87 12.28 -7.39 6.37
CA LEU A 87 13.61 -7.99 6.23
C LEU A 87 14.66 -7.21 7.03
N VAL A 88 14.63 -5.87 6.99
CA VAL A 88 15.53 -5.05 7.81
C VAL A 88 15.33 -5.33 9.30
N GLN A 89 14.09 -5.36 9.74
CA GLN A 89 13.75 -5.55 11.15
C GLN A 89 14.11 -6.95 11.67
N THR A 90 14.25 -7.92 10.78
CA THR A 90 14.64 -9.29 11.14
C THR A 90 16.11 -9.60 10.84
N GLY A 91 16.91 -8.57 10.52
CA GLY A 91 18.36 -8.71 10.39
C GLY A 91 18.87 -9.11 9.01
N HIS A 92 18.04 -9.03 7.98
CA HIS A 92 18.42 -9.38 6.61
C HIS A 92 18.87 -8.12 5.85
N LYS A 93 20.12 -8.08 5.44
CA LYS A 93 20.70 -6.90 4.75
C LYS A 93 20.02 -6.58 3.42
N ILE A 94 19.50 -7.60 2.73
CA ILE A 94 18.79 -7.39 1.46
C ILE A 94 17.55 -6.50 1.65
N GLY A 95 17.06 -6.38 2.88
CA GLY A 95 15.91 -5.52 3.19
C GLY A 95 16.16 -4.04 2.90
N ASP A 96 17.40 -3.55 3.07
CA ASP A 96 17.71 -2.14 2.83
C ASP A 96 17.41 -1.70 1.39
N PRO A 97 17.97 -2.36 0.35
CA PRO A 97 17.65 -1.97 -1.03
C PRO A 97 16.18 -2.25 -1.40
N VAL A 98 15.59 -3.32 -0.87
CA VAL A 98 14.18 -3.65 -1.15
C VAL A 98 13.27 -2.57 -0.56
N ALA A 99 13.50 -2.17 0.70
CA ALA A 99 12.73 -1.09 1.32
C ALA A 99 12.94 0.25 0.59
N ALA A 100 14.16 0.54 0.18
CA ALA A 100 14.48 1.78 -0.54
C ALA A 100 13.74 1.84 -1.87
N VAL A 101 13.77 0.77 -2.67
CA VAL A 101 13.06 0.72 -3.94
C VAL A 101 11.55 0.84 -3.71
N GLY A 102 11.01 0.08 -2.76
CA GLY A 102 9.58 0.14 -2.45
C GLY A 102 9.14 1.54 -2.01
N SER A 103 9.92 2.21 -1.16
CA SER A 103 9.59 3.56 -0.68
C SER A 103 9.63 4.59 -1.81
N LEU A 104 10.59 4.49 -2.72
CA LEU A 104 10.67 5.38 -3.88
C LEU A 104 9.48 5.17 -4.83
N VAL A 105 9.08 3.94 -5.06
CA VAL A 105 7.92 3.61 -5.89
C VAL A 105 6.64 4.17 -5.26
N VAL A 106 6.44 3.97 -3.96
CA VAL A 106 5.27 4.48 -3.25
C VAL A 106 5.25 6.01 -3.28
N PHE A 107 6.40 6.65 -3.05
CA PHE A 107 6.49 8.11 -3.08
C PHE A 107 6.16 8.66 -4.48
N ALA A 108 6.73 8.06 -5.53
CA ALA A 108 6.45 8.48 -6.91
C ALA A 108 4.97 8.30 -7.25
N ASP A 109 4.37 7.21 -6.81
CA ASP A 109 2.95 6.96 -7.01
C ASP A 109 2.07 7.94 -6.23
N ALA A 110 2.49 8.32 -5.04
CA ALA A 110 1.81 9.35 -4.26
C ALA A 110 1.82 10.70 -4.99
N LEU A 111 2.91 11.03 -5.66
CA LEU A 111 2.97 12.23 -6.50
C LEU A 111 1.98 12.12 -7.67
N LEU A 112 1.90 10.97 -8.31
CA LEU A 112 0.92 10.73 -9.38
C LEU A 112 -0.51 10.88 -8.86
N PHE A 113 -0.81 10.30 -7.70
CA PHE A 113 -2.15 10.41 -7.11
C PHE A 113 -2.46 11.87 -6.74
N THR A 114 -1.47 12.60 -6.23
CA THR A 114 -1.62 14.03 -5.95
C THR A 114 -2.00 14.79 -7.21
N TRP A 115 -1.32 14.51 -8.32
CA TRP A 115 -1.67 15.13 -9.60
C TRP A 115 -3.10 14.79 -10.02
N LEU A 116 -3.51 13.54 -9.86
CA LEU A 116 -4.88 13.10 -10.20
C LEU A 116 -5.93 13.83 -9.35
N ILE A 117 -5.63 14.06 -8.07
CA ILE A 117 -6.54 14.83 -7.20
C ILE A 117 -6.77 16.23 -7.76
N PHE A 118 -5.73 16.87 -8.26
CA PHE A 118 -5.85 18.22 -8.84
C PHE A 118 -6.57 18.23 -10.18
N GLN A 119 -6.84 17.06 -10.77
CA GLN A 119 -7.68 16.96 -11.99
C GLN A 119 -9.17 16.92 -11.65
N GLU A 120 -9.54 16.81 -10.39
CA GLU A 120 -10.94 16.89 -9.95
C GLU A 120 -11.53 18.26 -10.30
N ARG A 121 -12.77 18.25 -10.79
CA ARG A 121 -13.50 19.48 -11.14
C ARG A 121 -14.87 19.51 -10.48
#